data_82941fe98418853786902e059b6264ee
#
_entry.id   82941fe98418853786902e059b6264ee
#
_cell.length_a   1.000
_cell.length_b   1.000
_cell.length_c   1.000
_cell.angle_alpha   90.00
_cell.angle_beta   90.00
_cell.angle_gamma   90.00
#
_symmetry.space_group_name_H-M   'P 1'
#
loop_
_entity.id
_entity.type
_entity.pdbx_description
1 polymer ?
#
loop_
_entity_poly.entity_id
_entity_poly.type
_entity_poly.pdbx_seq_one_letter_code
_entity_poly.pdbx_strand_id
1 'polypeptide(L)'
;VDEFVDNGDGTHGLIATGLINHYMPLIRYVTEDTFILDGDTVKEINGRSSDILVSANGSRLPGVNFYSWIDKKMPEIKMFQIIQKSDKDIIFSYVQNDLFTNDIESDIIKGLRSRLGDMNFAIYKVQEIQRDPKTQKIRSIINQTK
;
A
#
# COMPACT_ATOMS: atom_id res chain seq x y z
N VAL A 1 1.47 7.98 -25.05
CA VAL A 1 2.60 7.06 -25.32
C VAL A 1 3.04 6.51 -23.98
N ASP A 2 3.18 5.20 -23.86
CA ASP A 2 3.55 4.50 -22.65
C ASP A 2 4.90 3.82 -22.86
N GLU A 3 5.81 4.00 -21.89
CA GLU A 3 7.13 3.38 -21.86
C GLU A 3 7.19 2.49 -20.62
N PHE A 4 7.39 1.19 -20.79
CA PHE A 4 7.61 0.28 -19.67
C PHE A 4 9.11 0.11 -19.40
N VAL A 5 9.50 0.27 -18.14
CA VAL A 5 10.89 0.20 -17.68
C VAL A 5 11.04 -1.00 -16.76
N ASP A 6 11.93 -1.91 -17.08
CA ASP A 6 12.22 -3.08 -16.23
C ASP A 6 12.83 -2.64 -14.88
N ASN A 7 12.25 -3.10 -13.78
CA ASN A 7 12.71 -2.84 -12.41
C ASN A 7 13.78 -3.87 -11.95
N GLY A 8 14.05 -4.90 -12.74
CA GLY A 8 15.02 -5.96 -12.42
C GLY A 8 14.50 -7.01 -11.43
N ASP A 9 13.22 -6.96 -11.03
CA ASP A 9 12.57 -7.89 -10.09
C ASP A 9 11.38 -8.63 -10.74
N GLY A 10 11.28 -8.61 -12.07
CA GLY A 10 10.17 -9.19 -12.84
C GLY A 10 8.96 -8.26 -12.96
N THR A 11 9.05 -7.06 -12.42
CA THR A 11 8.02 -6.02 -12.59
C THR A 11 8.53 -4.89 -13.48
N HIS A 12 7.62 -4.10 -14.02
CA HIS A 12 7.91 -2.93 -14.85
C HIS A 12 7.27 -1.67 -14.27
N GLY A 13 8.00 -0.56 -14.27
CA GLY A 13 7.47 0.77 -14.04
C GLY A 13 6.83 1.35 -15.31
N LEU A 14 5.92 2.30 -15.18
CA LEU A 14 5.31 3.00 -16.30
C LEU A 14 5.72 4.47 -16.32
N ILE A 15 6.25 4.90 -17.45
CA ILE A 15 6.44 6.31 -17.79
C ILE A 15 5.42 6.67 -18.86
N ALA A 16 4.47 7.54 -18.54
CA ALA A 16 3.37 7.89 -19.42
C ALA A 16 3.54 9.30 -20.02
N THR A 17 3.25 9.43 -21.31
CA THR A 17 3.15 10.72 -21.98
C THR A 17 1.72 10.91 -22.48
N GLY A 18 0.99 11.83 -21.82
CA GLY A 18 -0.39 12.19 -22.17
C GLY A 18 -0.43 13.47 -23.01
N LEU A 19 -0.93 13.38 -24.24
CA LEU A 19 -1.04 14.50 -25.19
C LEU A 19 -2.45 15.05 -25.35
N ILE A 20 -3.43 14.48 -24.63
CA ILE A 20 -4.85 14.88 -24.74
C ILE A 20 -5.13 16.19 -24.00
N ASN A 21 -4.49 16.38 -22.84
CA ASN A 21 -4.65 17.61 -22.08
C ASN A 21 -3.64 18.67 -22.55
N HIS A 22 -4.07 19.55 -23.43
CA HIS A 22 -3.22 20.60 -24.00
C HIS A 22 -2.85 21.71 -22.99
N TYR A 23 -3.59 21.86 -21.89
CA TYR A 23 -3.30 22.85 -20.87
C TYR A 23 -2.26 22.40 -19.86
N MET A 24 -2.16 21.07 -19.64
CA MET A 24 -1.17 20.47 -18.76
C MET A 24 -0.75 19.09 -19.31
N PRO A 25 0.06 19.07 -20.37
CA PRO A 25 0.54 17.82 -20.93
C PRO A 25 1.49 17.14 -19.93
N LEU A 26 1.24 15.86 -19.65
CA LEU A 26 2.15 15.04 -18.87
C LEU A 26 3.18 14.45 -19.85
N ILE A 27 4.40 14.95 -19.79
CA ILE A 27 5.49 14.46 -20.63
C ILE A 27 6.42 13.62 -19.79
N ARG A 28 6.55 12.31 -20.14
CA ARG A 28 7.37 11.33 -19.45
C ARG A 28 7.12 11.31 -17.93
N TYR A 29 5.86 11.31 -17.56
CA TYR A 29 5.44 11.26 -16.17
C TYR A 29 5.62 9.84 -15.60
N VAL A 30 6.41 9.71 -14.54
CA VAL A 30 6.59 8.45 -13.81
C VAL A 30 5.38 8.23 -12.91
N THR A 31 4.60 7.18 -13.17
CA THR A 31 3.35 6.92 -12.45
C THR A 31 3.54 6.33 -11.05
N GLU A 32 4.71 5.77 -10.75
CA GLU A 32 5.03 4.96 -9.57
C GLU A 32 4.25 3.63 -9.50
N ASP A 33 3.38 3.34 -10.47
CA ASP A 33 2.69 2.05 -10.56
C ASP A 33 3.61 0.99 -11.15
N THR A 34 3.43 -0.26 -10.70
CA THR A 34 4.19 -1.42 -11.16
C THR A 34 3.30 -2.42 -11.87
N PHE A 35 3.81 -3.02 -12.92
CA PHE A 35 3.09 -3.89 -13.84
C PHE A 35 3.85 -5.20 -14.03
N ILE A 36 3.12 -6.29 -14.26
CA ILE A 36 3.66 -7.53 -14.81
C ILE A 36 3.24 -7.56 -16.28
N LEU A 37 4.23 -7.75 -17.16
CA LEU A 37 4.00 -7.86 -18.60
C LEU A 37 4.04 -9.33 -19.04
N ASP A 38 3.29 -9.62 -20.11
CA ASP A 38 3.39 -10.84 -20.90
C ASP A 38 3.65 -10.40 -22.35
N GLY A 39 4.92 -10.42 -22.75
CA GLY A 39 5.38 -9.72 -23.95
C GLY A 39 5.10 -8.22 -23.84
N ASP A 40 4.38 -7.65 -24.81
CA ASP A 40 4.02 -6.24 -24.85
C ASP A 40 2.65 -5.94 -24.17
N THR A 41 2.05 -6.92 -23.50
CA THR A 41 0.73 -6.78 -22.91
C THR A 41 0.82 -6.72 -21.39
N VAL A 42 0.05 -5.81 -20.78
CA VAL A 42 -0.09 -5.76 -19.32
C VAL A 42 -0.92 -6.95 -18.86
N LYS A 43 -0.29 -7.86 -18.12
CA LYS A 43 -0.93 -9.03 -17.51
C LYS A 43 -1.56 -8.67 -16.16
N GLU A 44 -0.87 -7.84 -15.37
CA GLU A 44 -1.30 -7.50 -14.02
C GLU A 44 -0.78 -6.12 -13.61
N ILE A 45 -1.59 -5.41 -12.82
CA ILE A 45 -1.20 -4.16 -12.17
C ILE A 45 -0.92 -4.47 -10.70
N ASN A 46 0.34 -4.41 -10.32
CA ASN A 46 0.81 -4.76 -8.96
C ASN A 46 0.61 -3.64 -7.92
N GLY A 47 0.11 -2.48 -8.34
CA GLY A 47 -0.02 -1.30 -7.50
C GLY A 47 1.28 -0.50 -7.42
N ARG A 48 1.39 0.38 -6.42
CA ARG A 48 2.54 1.30 -6.31
C ARG A 48 3.75 0.61 -5.70
N SER A 49 4.92 0.88 -6.25
CA SER A 49 6.20 0.38 -5.73
C SER A 49 6.47 0.82 -4.28
N SER A 50 5.91 1.96 -3.87
CA SER A 50 6.02 2.51 -2.51
C SER A 50 5.10 1.84 -1.49
N ASP A 51 4.08 1.11 -1.93
CA ASP A 51 3.01 0.55 -1.10
C ASP A 51 3.12 -0.98 -1.00
N ILE A 52 4.34 -1.51 -0.90
CA ILE A 52 4.61 -2.94 -0.78
C ILE A 52 5.14 -3.23 0.62
N LEU A 53 4.51 -4.18 1.32
CA LEU A 53 5.01 -4.77 2.56
C LEU A 53 5.71 -6.09 2.27
N VAL A 54 6.69 -6.44 3.10
CA VAL A 54 7.41 -7.71 3.01
C VAL A 54 6.99 -8.58 4.19
N SER A 55 6.51 -9.78 3.92
CA SER A 55 6.10 -10.75 4.94
C SER A 55 7.31 -11.44 5.58
N ALA A 56 7.09 -12.15 6.68
CA ALA A 56 8.13 -12.86 7.41
C ALA A 56 8.90 -13.91 6.57
N ASN A 57 8.29 -14.44 5.51
CA ASN A 57 8.92 -15.34 4.56
C ASN A 57 9.55 -14.66 3.35
N GLY A 58 9.61 -13.34 3.33
CA GLY A 58 10.17 -12.54 2.24
C GLY A 58 9.23 -12.25 1.06
N SER A 59 7.98 -12.73 1.10
CA SER A 59 7.01 -12.44 0.02
C SER A 59 6.64 -10.97 0.00
N ARG A 60 6.57 -10.37 -1.18
CA ARG A 60 6.17 -8.98 -1.40
C ARG A 60 4.65 -8.90 -1.55
N LEU A 61 4.01 -8.13 -0.70
CA LEU A 61 2.56 -7.99 -0.63
C LEU A 61 2.14 -6.58 -1.00
N PRO A 62 1.46 -6.39 -2.15
CA PRO A 62 0.93 -5.09 -2.56
C PRO A 62 -0.08 -4.55 -1.53
N GLY A 63 -0.05 -3.23 -1.32
CA GLY A 63 -0.92 -2.52 -0.39
C GLY A 63 -2.41 -2.73 -0.67
N VAL A 64 -2.79 -2.96 -1.93
CA VAL A 64 -4.18 -3.24 -2.34
C VAL A 64 -4.79 -4.44 -1.59
N ASN A 65 -3.98 -5.42 -1.19
CA ASN A 65 -4.43 -6.58 -0.43
C ASN A 65 -4.92 -6.18 0.98
N PHE A 66 -4.31 -5.16 1.57
CA PHE A 66 -4.68 -4.64 2.88
C PHE A 66 -5.90 -3.72 2.79
N TYR A 67 -5.98 -2.87 1.78
CA TYR A 67 -7.17 -2.05 1.52
C TYR A 67 -8.41 -2.94 1.33
N SER A 68 -8.31 -3.93 0.46
CA SER A 68 -9.42 -4.85 0.18
C SER A 68 -9.84 -5.67 1.40
N TRP A 69 -8.88 -6.05 2.25
CA TRP A 69 -9.19 -6.77 3.49
C TRP A 69 -9.92 -5.87 4.49
N ILE A 70 -9.42 -4.67 4.73
CA ILE A 70 -10.02 -3.75 5.71
C ILE A 70 -11.40 -3.33 5.26
N ASP A 71 -11.56 -2.91 4.01
CA ASP A 71 -12.84 -2.48 3.45
C ASP A 71 -13.93 -3.57 3.55
N LYS A 72 -13.56 -4.84 3.30
CA LYS A 72 -14.53 -5.95 3.27
C LYS A 72 -14.79 -6.62 4.61
N LYS A 73 -13.84 -6.55 5.55
CA LYS A 73 -13.87 -7.38 6.77
C LYS A 73 -13.78 -6.60 8.07
N MET A 74 -13.50 -5.30 8.01
CA MET A 74 -13.30 -4.47 9.19
C MET A 74 -14.05 -3.12 9.07
N PRO A 75 -15.39 -3.15 9.03
CA PRO A 75 -16.21 -1.93 8.90
C PRO A 75 -16.04 -0.95 10.07
N GLU A 76 -15.45 -1.43 11.19
CA GLU A 76 -15.09 -0.64 12.36
C GLU A 76 -13.95 0.34 12.08
N ILE A 77 -13.17 0.11 11.03
CA ILE A 77 -12.02 0.95 10.68
C ILE A 77 -12.44 1.99 9.64
N LYS A 78 -12.39 3.25 10.04
CA LYS A 78 -12.65 4.40 9.16
C LYS A 78 -11.41 4.76 8.31
N MET A 79 -10.24 4.69 8.94
CA MET A 79 -8.94 4.99 8.30
C MET A 79 -7.86 4.14 8.95
N PHE A 80 -6.84 3.79 8.18
CA PHE A 80 -5.70 3.03 8.70
C PHE A 80 -4.38 3.46 8.08
N GLN A 81 -3.30 3.12 8.77
CA GLN A 81 -1.94 3.22 8.27
C GLN A 81 -1.13 2.02 8.78
N ILE A 82 -0.40 1.38 7.88
CA ILE A 82 0.54 0.30 8.19
C ILE A 82 1.95 0.79 7.87
N ILE A 83 2.83 0.75 8.86
CA ILE A 83 4.23 1.13 8.70
C ILE A 83 5.08 -0.09 9.00
N GLN A 84 5.81 -0.58 8.01
CA GLN A 84 6.85 -1.58 8.22
C GLN A 84 8.15 -0.87 8.59
N LYS A 85 8.58 -1.02 9.84
CA LYS A 85 9.79 -0.37 10.39
C LYS A 85 11.06 -1.17 10.11
N SER A 86 10.94 -2.47 10.17
CA SER A 86 12.02 -3.43 9.92
C SER A 86 11.44 -4.70 9.28
N ASP A 87 12.27 -5.70 9.02
CA ASP A 87 11.85 -6.98 8.46
C ASP A 87 10.87 -7.75 9.37
N LYS A 88 10.77 -7.35 10.65
CA LYS A 88 9.92 -8.01 11.64
C LYS A 88 8.94 -7.11 12.37
N ASP A 89 9.05 -5.78 12.24
CA ASP A 89 8.27 -4.85 13.04
C ASP A 89 7.27 -4.07 12.19
N ILE A 90 6.01 -4.25 12.51
CA ILE A 90 4.85 -3.59 11.88
C ILE A 90 4.14 -2.73 12.91
N ILE A 91 3.92 -1.47 12.56
CA ILE A 91 3.01 -0.58 13.28
C ILE A 91 1.72 -0.48 12.48
N PHE A 92 0.59 -0.73 13.13
CA PHE A 92 -0.74 -0.54 12.57
C PHE A 92 -1.47 0.53 13.38
N SER A 93 -1.73 1.67 12.76
CA SER A 93 -2.53 2.74 13.36
C SER A 93 -3.89 2.81 12.68
N TYR A 94 -4.96 2.99 13.44
CA TYR A 94 -6.31 3.08 12.89
C TYR A 94 -7.17 4.12 13.60
N VAL A 95 -8.07 4.72 12.84
CA VAL A 95 -9.18 5.53 13.33
C VAL A 95 -10.42 4.66 13.32
N GLN A 96 -11.04 4.48 14.48
CA GLN A 96 -12.26 3.69 14.58
C GLN A 96 -13.46 4.49 14.06
N ASN A 97 -14.38 3.83 13.41
CA ASN A 97 -15.65 4.38 13.00
C ASN A 97 -16.54 4.58 14.25
N ASP A 98 -17.13 5.77 14.38
CA ASP A 98 -17.93 6.17 15.55
C ASP A 98 -19.19 5.31 15.79
N LEU A 99 -19.59 4.53 14.79
CA LEU A 99 -20.72 3.58 14.91
C LEU A 99 -20.36 2.32 15.71
N PHE A 100 -19.08 2.11 16.02
CA PHE A 100 -18.59 0.91 16.68
C PHE A 100 -17.84 1.26 17.96
N THR A 101 -18.08 0.48 19.01
CA THR A 101 -17.44 0.67 20.33
C THR A 101 -16.65 -0.56 20.78
N ASN A 102 -16.75 -1.68 20.04
CA ASN A 102 -16.04 -2.92 20.36
C ASN A 102 -14.53 -2.80 20.17
N ASP A 103 -13.80 -3.59 20.94
CA ASP A 103 -12.37 -3.76 20.74
C ASP A 103 -12.12 -4.71 19.56
N ILE A 104 -11.31 -4.24 18.59
CA ILE A 104 -10.98 -4.96 17.37
C ILE A 104 -9.49 -5.31 17.26
N GLU A 105 -8.69 -5.02 18.27
CA GLU A 105 -7.25 -5.19 18.22
C GLU A 105 -6.84 -6.64 17.93
N SER A 106 -7.50 -7.60 18.61
CA SER A 106 -7.22 -9.02 18.39
C SER A 106 -7.52 -9.48 16.95
N ASP A 107 -8.55 -8.92 16.31
CA ASP A 107 -8.93 -9.27 14.95
C ASP A 107 -8.00 -8.60 13.91
N ILE A 108 -7.53 -7.40 14.21
CA ILE A 108 -6.45 -6.76 13.44
C ILE A 108 -5.20 -7.62 13.47
N ILE A 109 -4.74 -8.05 14.65
CA ILE A 109 -3.54 -8.90 14.80
C ILE A 109 -3.70 -10.22 14.04
N LYS A 110 -4.84 -10.89 14.17
CA LYS A 110 -5.13 -12.13 13.42
C LYS A 110 -5.06 -11.90 11.91
N GLY A 111 -5.67 -10.82 11.44
CA GLY A 111 -5.70 -10.45 10.03
C GLY A 111 -4.31 -10.09 9.47
N LEU A 112 -3.49 -9.38 10.23
CA LEU A 112 -2.11 -9.07 9.87
C LEU A 112 -1.25 -10.33 9.85
N ARG A 113 -1.33 -11.16 10.91
CA ARG A 113 -0.56 -12.41 11.02
C ARG A 113 -0.88 -13.40 9.91
N SER A 114 -2.14 -13.50 9.48
CA SER A 114 -2.53 -14.38 8.37
C SER A 114 -1.92 -13.95 7.01
N ARG A 115 -1.52 -12.69 6.86
CA ARG A 115 -0.95 -12.13 5.62
C ARG A 115 0.56 -12.00 5.68
N LEU A 116 1.06 -11.45 6.78
CA LEU A 116 2.47 -11.10 6.94
C LEU A 116 3.28 -12.19 7.64
N GLY A 117 2.62 -13.20 8.23
CA GLY A 117 3.27 -14.24 9.01
C GLY A 117 3.58 -13.79 10.44
N ASP A 118 4.56 -14.45 11.05
CA ASP A 118 4.95 -14.20 12.44
C ASP A 118 5.90 -13.01 12.52
N MET A 119 5.32 -11.84 12.79
CA MET A 119 5.99 -10.55 12.96
C MET A 119 5.54 -9.90 14.26
N ASN A 120 6.24 -8.88 14.69
CA ASN A 120 5.87 -8.06 15.84
C ASN A 120 4.86 -7.00 15.38
N PHE A 121 3.68 -7.01 15.95
CA PHE A 121 2.62 -6.05 15.63
C PHE A 121 2.38 -5.11 16.81
N ALA A 122 2.57 -3.80 16.58
CA ALA A 122 2.17 -2.74 17.48
C ALA A 122 0.91 -2.06 16.93
N ILE A 123 -0.19 -2.15 17.68
CA ILE A 123 -1.50 -1.64 17.25
C ILE A 123 -1.83 -0.37 18.03
N TYR A 124 -2.25 0.68 17.32
CA TYR A 124 -2.61 1.96 17.95
C TYR A 124 -3.97 2.44 17.43
N LYS A 125 -4.92 2.62 18.33
CA LYS A 125 -6.12 3.40 18.05
C LYS A 125 -5.74 4.89 18.16
N VAL A 126 -5.97 5.64 17.10
CA VAL A 126 -5.64 7.07 17.02
C VAL A 126 -6.87 7.89 16.62
N GLN A 127 -6.86 9.19 16.87
CA GLN A 127 -7.94 10.07 16.45
C GLN A 127 -7.85 10.47 15.00
N GLU A 128 -6.62 10.55 14.45
CA GLU A 128 -6.40 10.85 13.05
C GLU A 128 -5.11 10.17 12.53
N ILE A 129 -5.05 9.91 11.24
CA ILE A 129 -3.83 9.48 10.55
C ILE A 129 -3.11 10.71 10.04
N GLN A 130 -1.83 10.82 10.38
CA GLN A 130 -1.00 11.95 9.97
C GLN A 130 -0.84 12.00 8.45
N ARG A 131 -0.93 13.21 7.93
CA ARG A 131 -0.68 13.49 6.51
C ARG A 131 0.82 13.66 6.27
N ASP A 132 1.25 13.29 5.09
CA ASP A 132 2.60 13.63 4.63
C ASP A 132 2.76 15.16 4.63
N PRO A 133 3.79 15.72 5.30
CA PRO A 133 3.92 17.17 5.47
C PRO A 133 4.16 17.91 4.16
N LYS A 134 4.69 17.25 3.13
CA LYS A 134 4.98 17.86 1.82
C LYS A 134 3.81 17.76 0.86
N THR A 135 3.21 16.57 0.77
CA THR A 135 2.16 16.30 -0.23
C THR A 135 0.75 16.45 0.31
N GLN A 136 0.58 16.56 1.63
CA GLN A 136 -0.71 16.59 2.35
C GLN A 136 -1.56 15.32 2.12
N LYS A 137 -1.00 14.29 1.51
CA LYS A 137 -1.67 13.01 1.26
C LYS A 137 -1.52 12.08 2.46
N ILE A 138 -2.53 11.25 2.69
CA ILE A 138 -2.45 10.15 3.64
C ILE A 138 -1.88 8.95 2.89
N ARG A 139 -0.78 8.41 3.41
CA ARG A 139 -0.21 7.15 2.92
C ARG A 139 -0.60 6.05 3.89
N SER A 140 -1.46 5.15 3.45
CA SER A 140 -1.93 4.05 4.31
C SER A 140 -0.91 2.92 4.42
N ILE A 141 0.01 2.79 3.47
CA ILE A 141 1.08 1.79 3.49
C ILE A 141 2.43 2.52 3.39
N ILE A 142 3.34 2.24 4.31
CA ILE A 142 4.68 2.81 4.32
C ILE A 142 5.67 1.69 4.64
N ASN A 143 6.61 1.45 3.74
CA ASN A 143 7.72 0.54 3.99
C ASN A 143 9.01 1.37 4.19
N GLN A 144 9.63 1.21 5.36
CA GLN A 144 10.87 1.91 5.75
C GLN A 144 12.10 0.98 5.74
N THR A 145 11.96 -0.25 5.25
CA THR A 145 13.06 -1.24 5.21
C THR A 145 13.96 -1.08 3.97
N LYS A 146 13.68 -0.07 3.13
CA LYS A 146 14.45 0.22 1.91
C LYS A 146 15.59 1.18 2.18
#